data_9358199c963ce9af55717d975a7a6e42
#
_entry.id   9358199c963ce9af55717d975a7a6e42
#
_cell.length_a   1.000
_cell.length_b   1.000
_cell.length_c   1.000
_cell.angle_alpha   90.00
_cell.angle_beta   90.00
_cell.angle_gamma   90.00
#
_symmetry.space_group_name_H-M   'P 1'
#
loop_
_entity.id
_entity.type
_entity.pdbx_description
1 polymer ?
#
loop_
_entity_poly.entity_id
_entity_poly.type
_entity_poly.pdbx_seq_one_letter_code
_entity_poly.pdbx_strand_id
1 'polypeptide(L)'
;MRRLILAITVVAATLPLGAEQPVVRVEPTNLQGPRVLNEQTKSTVIRNYLEAWQSVSAALQQNRADLLDRDFVGTAKDKLIDTIHDQVTMGISTRYLDQTHDLQIVFYSPEGLSIQLIDNVEYEVQVLDHGKLQTTQKARGRYVVVMTPAEVRWRVRVFQGGPE
;
A
#
# COMPACT_ATOMS: atom_id res chain seq x y z
N MET A 1 -21.83 -61.07 14.05
CA MET A 1 -21.94 -59.68 14.55
C MET A 1 -20.83 -58.82 13.93
N ARG A 2 -21.12 -58.05 12.87
CA ARG A 2 -20.15 -57.17 12.21
C ARG A 2 -20.26 -55.79 12.85
N ARG A 3 -19.18 -55.34 13.51
CA ARG A 3 -19.09 -53.98 14.06
C ARG A 3 -18.65 -53.03 12.96
N LEU A 4 -19.55 -52.10 12.61
CA LEU A 4 -19.31 -51.01 11.68
C LEU A 4 -18.56 -49.92 12.44
N ILE A 5 -17.29 -49.61 12.05
CA ILE A 5 -16.52 -48.50 12.59
C ILE A 5 -16.79 -47.31 11.68
N LEU A 6 -17.49 -46.31 12.22
CA LEU A 6 -17.77 -45.06 11.53
C LEU A 6 -16.55 -44.15 11.72
N ALA A 7 -15.77 -43.92 10.66
CA ALA A 7 -14.69 -42.98 10.66
C ALA A 7 -15.26 -41.55 10.44
N ILE A 8 -15.18 -40.71 11.48
CA ILE A 8 -15.53 -39.28 11.39
C ILE A 8 -14.32 -38.55 10.86
N THR A 9 -14.39 -38.12 9.59
CA THR A 9 -13.37 -37.24 8.99
C THR A 9 -13.68 -35.79 9.40
N VAL A 10 -12.87 -35.24 10.30
CA VAL A 10 -12.93 -33.82 10.65
C VAL A 10 -12.24 -33.03 9.53
N VAL A 11 -13.03 -32.37 8.69
CA VAL A 11 -12.53 -31.39 7.73
C VAL A 11 -12.27 -30.10 8.51
N ALA A 12 -11.02 -29.80 8.80
CA ALA A 12 -10.61 -28.50 9.32
C ALA A 12 -10.75 -27.47 8.20
N ALA A 13 -11.82 -26.68 8.24
CA ALA A 13 -11.96 -25.50 7.38
C ALA A 13 -10.94 -24.46 7.84
N THR A 14 -9.85 -24.29 7.10
CA THR A 14 -8.96 -23.14 7.21
C THR A 14 -9.70 -21.93 6.68
N LEU A 15 -10.23 -21.10 7.59
CA LEU A 15 -10.75 -19.78 7.21
C LEU A 15 -9.57 -18.97 6.67
N PRO A 16 -9.71 -18.29 5.51
CA PRO A 16 -8.70 -17.34 5.07
C PRO A 16 -8.63 -16.24 6.14
N LEU A 17 -7.43 -15.97 6.66
CA LEU A 17 -7.19 -14.76 7.43
C LEU A 17 -7.54 -13.60 6.50
N GLY A 18 -8.67 -12.95 6.75
CA GLY A 18 -9.09 -11.76 6.03
C GLY A 18 -7.96 -10.73 6.15
N ALA A 19 -7.48 -10.25 5.02
CA ALA A 19 -6.57 -9.11 5.02
C ALA A 19 -7.30 -7.97 5.73
N GLU A 20 -6.76 -7.54 6.87
CA GLU A 20 -7.31 -6.45 7.66
C GLU A 20 -7.30 -5.20 6.80
N GLN A 21 -8.47 -4.59 6.61
CA GLN A 21 -8.57 -3.42 5.75
C GLN A 21 -8.01 -2.20 6.48
N PRO A 22 -7.23 -1.35 5.80
CA PRO A 22 -6.66 -0.17 6.42
C PRO A 22 -7.76 0.78 6.89
N VAL A 23 -7.54 1.40 8.04
CA VAL A 23 -8.37 2.51 8.51
C VAL A 23 -7.95 3.76 7.74
N VAL A 24 -8.91 4.43 7.10
CA VAL A 24 -8.63 5.60 6.25
C VAL A 24 -9.45 6.79 6.72
N ARG A 25 -8.77 7.90 7.02
CA ARG A 25 -9.36 9.21 7.24
C ARG A 25 -8.97 10.12 6.09
N VAL A 26 -9.90 10.92 5.62
CA VAL A 26 -9.67 11.88 4.53
C VAL A 26 -10.03 13.26 5.06
N GLU A 27 -9.01 14.11 5.18
CA GLU A 27 -9.17 15.50 5.60
C GLU A 27 -9.92 16.32 4.53
N PRO A 28 -10.66 17.37 4.95
CA PRO A 28 -11.30 18.29 4.02
C PRO A 28 -10.28 18.87 3.02
N THR A 29 -10.64 18.82 1.75
CA THR A 29 -9.80 19.37 0.68
C THR A 29 -9.96 20.88 0.63
N ASN A 30 -8.87 21.62 0.83
CA ASN A 30 -8.83 23.07 0.68
C ASN A 30 -7.73 23.44 -0.33
N LEU A 31 -8.05 23.28 -1.62
CA LEU A 31 -7.12 23.61 -2.68
C LEU A 31 -7.21 25.11 -3.00
N GLN A 32 -6.10 25.80 -2.83
CA GLN A 32 -5.92 27.16 -3.34
C GLN A 32 -5.37 27.07 -4.77
N GLY A 33 -6.25 26.96 -5.74
CA GLY A 33 -5.84 26.84 -7.15
C GLY A 33 -7.02 27.04 -8.10
N PRO A 34 -6.75 27.29 -9.39
CA PRO A 34 -7.78 27.59 -10.39
C PRO A 34 -8.64 26.36 -10.73
N ARG A 35 -8.17 25.14 -10.43
CA ARG A 35 -8.88 23.92 -10.77
C ARG A 35 -9.62 23.34 -9.59
N VAL A 36 -10.92 23.13 -9.77
CA VAL A 36 -11.77 22.48 -8.78
C VAL A 36 -11.56 20.96 -8.85
N LEU A 37 -11.34 20.33 -7.71
CA LEU A 37 -11.33 18.88 -7.58
C LEU A 37 -12.76 18.38 -7.30
N ASN A 38 -13.36 17.70 -8.26
CA ASN A 38 -14.68 17.10 -8.07
C ASN A 38 -14.58 15.80 -7.24
N GLU A 39 -15.69 15.41 -6.60
CA GLU A 39 -15.75 14.27 -5.70
C GLU A 39 -15.45 12.93 -6.40
N GLN A 40 -15.77 12.79 -7.66
CA GLN A 40 -15.48 11.56 -8.42
C GLN A 40 -13.95 11.39 -8.63
N THR A 41 -13.27 12.47 -9.04
CA THR A 41 -11.80 12.44 -9.19
C THR A 41 -11.13 12.21 -7.85
N LYS A 42 -11.57 12.91 -6.80
CA LYS A 42 -11.06 12.74 -5.43
C LYS A 42 -11.17 11.29 -4.97
N SER A 43 -12.36 10.71 -5.06
CA SER A 43 -12.62 9.32 -4.66
C SER A 43 -11.78 8.33 -5.46
N THR A 44 -11.60 8.57 -6.76
CA THR A 44 -10.80 7.71 -7.63
C THR A 44 -9.31 7.78 -7.27
N VAL A 45 -8.78 8.99 -7.03
CA VAL A 45 -7.38 9.20 -6.62
C VAL A 45 -7.09 8.50 -5.29
N ILE A 46 -7.96 8.70 -4.28
CA ILE A 46 -7.79 8.07 -2.97
C ILE A 46 -7.82 6.54 -3.09
N ARG A 47 -8.79 5.98 -3.81
CA ARG A 47 -8.88 4.54 -4.02
C ARG A 47 -7.61 4.00 -4.70
N ASN A 48 -7.16 4.62 -5.79
CA ASN A 48 -5.97 4.18 -6.51
C ASN A 48 -4.69 4.31 -5.65
N TYR A 49 -4.61 5.31 -4.78
CA TYR A 49 -3.52 5.45 -3.84
C TYR A 49 -3.49 4.31 -2.80
N LEU A 50 -4.64 3.97 -2.22
CA LEU A 50 -4.74 2.85 -1.28
C LEU A 50 -4.45 1.50 -1.94
N GLU A 51 -4.85 1.31 -3.19
CA GLU A 51 -4.47 0.15 -3.99
C GLU A 51 -2.94 0.11 -4.23
N ALA A 52 -2.30 1.27 -4.44
CA ALA A 52 -0.85 1.37 -4.55
C ALA A 52 -0.13 0.92 -3.27
N TRP A 53 -0.66 1.27 -2.08
CA TRP A 53 -0.14 0.76 -0.81
C TRP A 53 -0.22 -0.77 -0.70
N GLN A 54 -1.31 -1.37 -1.17
CA GLN A 54 -1.44 -2.83 -1.23
C GLN A 54 -0.37 -3.43 -2.14
N SER A 55 -0.10 -2.79 -3.30
CA SER A 55 0.95 -3.23 -4.22
C SER A 55 2.35 -3.14 -3.60
N VAL A 56 2.67 -2.05 -2.87
CA VAL A 56 3.94 -1.92 -2.11
C VAL A 56 4.06 -3.01 -1.07
N SER A 57 3.03 -3.21 -0.25
CA SER A 57 3.02 -4.23 0.80
C SER A 57 3.27 -5.62 0.22
N ALA A 58 2.57 -5.98 -0.86
CA ALA A 58 2.74 -7.27 -1.53
C ALA A 58 4.13 -7.41 -2.17
N ALA A 59 4.62 -6.36 -2.84
CA ALA A 59 5.92 -6.34 -3.51
C ALA A 59 7.08 -6.54 -2.52
N LEU A 60 7.07 -5.84 -1.39
CA LEU A 60 8.09 -5.95 -0.35
C LEU A 60 8.02 -7.28 0.42
N GLN A 61 6.80 -7.79 0.66
CA GLN A 61 6.62 -9.06 1.34
C GLN A 61 7.08 -10.25 0.49
N GLN A 62 6.88 -10.17 -0.83
CA GLN A 62 7.20 -11.26 -1.76
C GLN A 62 8.53 -11.05 -2.49
N ASN A 63 9.20 -9.90 -2.30
CA ASN A 63 10.38 -9.48 -3.06
C ASN A 63 10.15 -9.52 -4.58
N ARG A 64 8.99 -9.00 -5.02
CA ARG A 64 8.54 -9.03 -6.40
C ARG A 64 8.27 -7.63 -6.93
N ALA A 65 9.19 -7.10 -7.73
CA ALA A 65 9.12 -5.77 -8.31
C ALA A 65 7.99 -5.62 -9.35
N ASP A 66 7.61 -6.69 -10.04
CA ASP A 66 6.54 -6.69 -11.04
C ASP A 66 5.15 -6.34 -10.45
N LEU A 67 4.94 -6.55 -9.16
CA LEU A 67 3.71 -6.17 -8.47
C LEU A 67 3.50 -4.65 -8.38
N LEU A 68 4.53 -3.85 -8.66
CA LEU A 68 4.46 -2.39 -8.68
C LEU A 68 3.96 -1.83 -10.02
N ASP A 69 4.00 -2.62 -11.09
CA ASP A 69 3.81 -2.15 -12.48
C ASP A 69 2.48 -1.45 -12.72
N ARG A 70 1.45 -1.88 -12.04
CA ARG A 70 0.10 -1.33 -12.19
C ARG A 70 -0.04 0.06 -11.59
N ASP A 71 0.58 0.30 -10.44
CA ASP A 71 0.26 1.45 -9.58
C ASP A 71 1.39 2.48 -9.49
N PHE A 72 2.62 2.12 -9.89
CA PHE A 72 3.80 2.97 -9.77
C PHE A 72 4.47 3.25 -11.12
N VAL A 73 5.02 4.47 -11.25
CA VAL A 73 5.80 4.91 -12.42
C VAL A 73 6.96 5.82 -11.99
N GLY A 74 7.96 5.96 -12.85
CA GLY A 74 9.08 6.88 -12.67
C GLY A 74 9.83 6.66 -11.37
N THR A 75 10.26 7.74 -10.74
CA THR A 75 11.16 7.69 -9.57
C THR A 75 10.56 6.96 -8.36
N ALA A 76 9.24 6.95 -8.20
CA ALA A 76 8.60 6.18 -7.14
C ALA A 76 8.80 4.68 -7.35
N LYS A 77 8.60 4.19 -8.58
CA LYS A 77 8.81 2.81 -8.95
C LYS A 77 10.28 2.41 -8.81
N ASP A 78 11.20 3.24 -9.34
CA ASP A 78 12.63 2.95 -9.33
C ASP A 78 13.16 2.76 -7.90
N LYS A 79 12.82 3.67 -6.97
CA LYS A 79 13.21 3.57 -5.56
C LYS A 79 12.67 2.32 -4.86
N LEU A 80 11.44 1.92 -5.17
CA LEU A 80 10.86 0.69 -4.60
C LEU A 80 11.53 -0.56 -5.16
N ILE A 81 11.90 -0.57 -6.44
CA ILE A 81 12.69 -1.64 -7.05
C ILE A 81 14.05 -1.78 -6.37
N ASP A 82 14.76 -0.66 -6.13
CA ASP A 82 16.04 -0.64 -5.42
C ASP A 82 15.88 -1.25 -4.01
N THR A 83 14.83 -0.84 -3.27
CA THR A 83 14.53 -1.40 -1.95
C THR A 83 14.30 -2.92 -2.00
N ILE A 84 13.58 -3.41 -3.01
CA ILE A 84 13.34 -4.86 -3.21
C ILE A 84 14.66 -5.59 -3.51
N HIS A 85 15.53 -5.02 -4.36
CA HIS A 85 16.85 -5.59 -4.64
C HIS A 85 17.72 -5.70 -3.39
N ASP A 86 17.70 -4.65 -2.54
CA ASP A 86 18.42 -4.67 -1.26
C ASP A 86 17.88 -5.76 -0.33
N GLN A 87 16.56 -5.91 -0.23
CA GLN A 87 15.95 -6.99 0.56
C GLN A 87 16.35 -8.38 0.07
N VAL A 88 16.32 -8.61 -1.25
CA VAL A 88 16.77 -9.88 -1.85
C VAL A 88 18.23 -10.16 -1.51
N THR A 89 19.10 -9.15 -1.63
CA THR A 89 20.52 -9.27 -1.33
C THR A 89 20.77 -9.62 0.14
N MET A 90 19.98 -9.05 1.04
CA MET A 90 20.05 -9.31 2.49
C MET A 90 19.32 -10.59 2.93
N GLY A 91 18.57 -11.25 2.04
CA GLY A 91 17.76 -12.43 2.37
C GLY A 91 16.54 -12.12 3.25
N ILE A 92 16.08 -10.87 3.26
CA ILE A 92 14.96 -10.41 4.09
C ILE A 92 13.72 -10.08 3.24
N SER A 93 12.58 -9.98 3.91
CA SER A 93 11.35 -9.38 3.37
C SER A 93 10.66 -8.54 4.44
N THR A 94 9.84 -7.60 4.01
CA THR A 94 9.13 -6.68 4.90
C THR A 94 7.63 -6.85 4.74
N ARG A 95 6.90 -6.89 5.85
CA ARG A 95 5.44 -6.95 5.89
C ARG A 95 4.91 -5.74 6.64
N TYR A 96 3.92 -5.07 6.05
CA TYR A 96 3.17 -3.98 6.70
C TYR A 96 1.82 -4.48 7.16
N LEU A 97 1.46 -4.18 8.41
CA LEU A 97 0.20 -4.57 9.05
C LEU A 97 -0.44 -3.35 9.71
N ASP A 98 -1.72 -3.44 10.01
CA ASP A 98 -2.48 -2.48 10.84
C ASP A 98 -2.34 -1.02 10.35
N GLN A 99 -2.43 -0.81 9.04
CA GLN A 99 -2.24 0.51 8.45
C GLN A 99 -3.40 1.45 8.76
N THR A 100 -3.06 2.64 9.24
CA THR A 100 -4.00 3.77 9.37
C THR A 100 -3.48 4.93 8.55
N HIS A 101 -4.31 5.46 7.66
CA HIS A 101 -3.97 6.56 6.75
C HIS A 101 -4.78 7.80 7.09
N ASP A 102 -4.09 8.94 7.29
CA ASP A 102 -4.69 10.28 7.32
C ASP A 102 -4.28 11.03 6.06
N LEU A 103 -5.21 11.12 5.11
CA LEU A 103 -4.97 11.62 3.76
C LEU A 103 -5.44 13.07 3.61
N GLN A 104 -4.58 13.92 3.07
CA GLN A 104 -4.93 15.28 2.67
C GLN A 104 -4.50 15.54 1.23
N ILE A 105 -5.43 15.93 0.34
CA ILE A 105 -5.09 16.40 -0.99
C ILE A 105 -4.76 17.89 -0.89
N VAL A 106 -3.54 18.25 -1.29
CA VAL A 106 -2.98 19.59 -1.10
C VAL A 106 -2.79 20.36 -2.40
N PHE A 107 -2.78 19.67 -3.53
CA PHE A 107 -2.57 20.31 -4.84
C PHE A 107 -3.24 19.53 -5.95
N TYR A 108 -3.80 20.26 -6.93
CA TYR A 108 -4.28 19.74 -8.21
C TYR A 108 -3.83 20.67 -9.33
N SER A 109 -3.05 20.15 -10.28
CA SER A 109 -2.50 21.00 -11.35
C SER A 109 -3.58 21.59 -12.25
N PRO A 110 -3.37 22.79 -12.80
CA PRO A 110 -4.34 23.42 -13.71
C PRO A 110 -4.70 22.54 -14.91
N GLU A 111 -3.74 21.81 -15.44
CA GLU A 111 -3.91 20.90 -16.59
C GLU A 111 -4.64 19.60 -16.21
N GLY A 112 -4.75 19.28 -14.91
CA GLY A 112 -5.33 18.04 -14.43
C GLY A 112 -4.43 16.82 -14.57
N LEU A 113 -3.12 17.03 -14.69
CA LEU A 113 -2.13 15.98 -14.93
C LEU A 113 -1.36 15.57 -13.67
N SER A 114 -1.58 16.24 -12.54
CA SER A 114 -0.87 15.98 -11.31
C SER A 114 -1.73 16.31 -10.10
N ILE A 115 -1.82 15.38 -9.17
CA ILE A 115 -2.40 15.57 -7.84
C ILE A 115 -1.35 15.27 -6.80
N GLN A 116 -1.17 16.17 -5.83
CA GLN A 116 -0.33 15.91 -4.67
C GLN A 116 -1.20 15.67 -3.45
N LEU A 117 -0.86 14.63 -2.72
CA LEU A 117 -1.44 14.32 -1.42
C LEU A 117 -0.35 14.13 -0.38
N ILE A 118 -0.73 14.36 0.87
CA ILE A 118 0.06 14.04 2.05
C ILE A 118 -0.66 12.91 2.77
N ASP A 119 0.11 11.91 3.19
CA ASP A 119 -0.38 10.79 3.97
C ASP A 119 0.43 10.69 5.27
N ASN A 120 -0.23 10.88 6.40
CA ASN A 120 0.35 10.53 7.69
C ASN A 120 -0.13 9.11 8.01
N VAL A 121 0.80 8.17 7.95
CA VAL A 121 0.49 6.74 8.08
C VAL A 121 1.08 6.18 9.36
N GLU A 122 0.29 5.39 10.08
CA GLU A 122 0.74 4.53 11.16
C GLU A 122 0.64 3.08 10.71
N TYR A 123 1.64 2.28 11.02
CA TYR A 123 1.65 0.85 10.67
C TYR A 123 2.54 0.06 11.60
N GLU A 124 2.32 -1.24 11.63
CA GLU A 124 3.27 -2.20 12.17
C GLU A 124 4.11 -2.75 11.03
N VAL A 125 5.43 -2.72 11.17
CA VAL A 125 6.37 -3.31 10.23
C VAL A 125 7.00 -4.55 10.84
N GLN A 126 6.96 -5.64 10.09
CA GLN A 126 7.62 -6.90 10.42
C GLN A 126 8.73 -7.16 9.42
N VAL A 127 9.91 -7.49 9.92
CA VAL A 127 11.04 -7.94 9.10
C VAL A 127 11.18 -9.45 9.26
N LEU A 128 11.21 -10.16 8.15
CA LEU A 128 11.40 -11.60 8.08
C LEU A 128 12.75 -11.89 7.45
N ASP A 129 13.54 -12.75 8.08
CA ASP A 129 14.80 -13.28 7.55
C ASP A 129 14.56 -14.74 7.13
N HIS A 130 14.73 -15.01 5.82
CA HIS A 130 14.43 -16.33 5.24
C HIS A 130 13.05 -16.86 5.66
N GLY A 131 12.05 -15.97 5.72
CA GLY A 131 10.67 -16.28 6.08
C GLY A 131 10.40 -16.41 7.59
N LYS A 132 11.42 -16.21 8.45
CA LYS A 132 11.26 -16.22 9.90
C LYS A 132 11.17 -14.81 10.46
N LEU A 133 10.14 -14.54 11.26
CA LEU A 133 9.98 -13.24 11.91
C LEU A 133 11.16 -12.91 12.80
N GLN A 134 11.85 -11.80 12.53
CA GLN A 134 12.98 -11.30 13.30
C GLN A 134 12.59 -10.17 14.23
N THR A 135 11.80 -9.24 13.74
CA THR A 135 11.38 -8.07 14.50
C THR A 135 10.00 -7.59 14.07
N THR A 136 9.32 -6.97 15.03
CA THR A 136 8.06 -6.28 14.84
C THR A 136 8.18 -4.90 15.48
N GLN A 137 7.86 -3.86 14.73
CA GLN A 137 7.98 -2.48 15.19
C GLN A 137 6.79 -1.66 14.72
N LYS A 138 6.21 -0.85 15.62
CA LYS A 138 5.27 0.20 15.24
C LYS A 138 6.03 1.39 14.70
N ALA A 139 5.58 1.93 13.59
CA ALA A 139 6.19 3.06 12.91
C ALA A 139 5.11 4.08 12.49
N ARG A 140 5.56 5.33 12.38
CA ARG A 140 4.82 6.43 11.81
C ARG A 140 5.64 7.03 10.69
N GLY A 141 4.99 7.49 9.66
CA GLY A 141 5.66 8.17 8.56
C GLY A 141 4.75 9.19 7.92
N ARG A 142 5.36 10.24 7.39
CA ARG A 142 4.69 11.22 6.57
C ARG A 142 5.17 11.08 5.13
N TYR A 143 4.23 10.80 4.24
CA TYR A 143 4.51 10.64 2.81
C TYR A 143 4.01 11.84 2.02
N VAL A 144 4.87 12.35 1.15
CA VAL A 144 4.51 13.28 0.08
C VAL A 144 4.37 12.46 -1.20
N VAL A 145 3.18 12.48 -1.78
CA VAL A 145 2.82 11.63 -2.90
C VAL A 145 2.34 12.49 -4.05
N VAL A 146 2.87 12.23 -5.24
CA VAL A 146 2.37 12.84 -6.47
C VAL A 146 1.82 11.73 -7.37
N MET A 147 0.56 11.88 -7.76
CA MET A 147 -0.11 10.98 -8.68
C MET A 147 -0.31 11.64 -10.03
N THR A 148 -0.21 10.84 -11.08
CA THR A 148 -0.43 11.25 -12.47
C THR A 148 -1.48 10.36 -13.11
N PRO A 149 -2.40 10.90 -13.96
CA PRO A 149 -3.37 10.08 -14.65
C PRO A 149 -2.68 9.22 -15.73
N ALA A 150 -3.14 7.99 -15.83
CA ALA A 150 -2.87 7.08 -16.93
C ALA A 150 -4.20 6.70 -17.60
N GLU A 151 -4.17 5.85 -18.61
CA GLU A 151 -5.36 5.54 -19.44
C GLU A 151 -6.61 5.18 -18.63
N VAL A 152 -6.46 4.38 -17.56
CA VAL A 152 -7.59 3.86 -16.79
C VAL A 152 -7.52 4.15 -15.28
N ARG A 153 -6.44 4.75 -14.81
CA ARG A 153 -6.22 4.99 -13.39
C ARG A 153 -5.20 6.08 -13.10
N TRP A 154 -5.18 6.54 -11.84
CA TRP A 154 -4.09 7.36 -11.32
C TRP A 154 -2.96 6.45 -10.83
N ARG A 155 -1.70 6.82 -11.13
CA ARG A 155 -0.50 6.08 -10.74
C ARG A 155 0.41 6.98 -9.92
N VAL A 156 1.10 6.38 -8.96
CA VAL A 156 2.05 7.08 -8.10
C VAL A 156 3.36 7.31 -8.85
N ARG A 157 3.74 8.58 -9.00
CA ARG A 157 4.96 9.02 -9.66
C ARG A 157 6.04 9.46 -8.67
N VAL A 158 5.63 10.06 -7.55
CA VAL A 158 6.50 10.40 -6.43
C VAL A 158 5.92 9.76 -5.18
N PHE A 159 6.75 9.07 -4.45
CA PHE A 159 6.41 8.41 -3.19
C PHE A 159 7.58 8.63 -2.23
N GLN A 160 7.52 9.71 -1.49
CA GLN A 160 8.61 10.13 -0.63
C GLN A 160 8.14 10.12 0.81
N GLY A 161 8.56 9.10 1.56
CA GLY A 161 8.40 9.00 3.00
C GLY A 161 9.58 9.59 3.72
N GLY A 162 9.33 10.15 4.90
CA GLY A 162 10.31 10.54 5.87
C GLY A 162 9.81 10.19 7.27
N PRO A 163 10.71 9.90 8.22
CA PRO A 163 10.30 9.80 9.62
C PRO A 163 9.76 11.14 10.08
N GLU A 164 8.71 11.11 10.92
CA GLU A 164 8.35 12.26 11.77
C GLU A 164 9.37 12.42 12.87
#